data_26eeb0fc71ebca2d7d0cfccacc25a94b
#
_entry.id   26eeb0fc71ebca2d7d0cfccacc25a94b
#
_cell.length_a   1.000
_cell.length_b   1.000
_cell.length_c   1.000
_cell.angle_alpha   90.00
_cell.angle_beta   90.00
_cell.angle_gamma   90.00
#
_symmetry.space_group_name_H-M   'P 1'
#
loop_
_entity.id
_entity.type
_entity.pdbx_description
1 polymer ?
#
loop_
_entity_poly.entity_id
_entity_poly.type
_entity_poly.pdbx_seq_one_letter_code
_entity_poly.pdbx_strand_id
1 'polypeptide(L)'
;MITIKNLEASIDDKTILKGIDMEISAGEVHVIMGRNGSGKSTLANVIAGNEAYEVDGGSISMNDTDITEMSIENRALEGIFLCFQYPVAIPGVGMAYFLRSALNAHRKHQGKDEMDALEFLNNAKAVLSELGLDDSFLKRSINDGFSGGEKKKSEILQLLTINPKLAVLDETDSGLDVDALRTVAKGVNKFKNEDNSVLIITHYQRLLNY
;
A
#
# COMPACT_ATOMS: atom_id res chain seq x y z
N MET A 1 6.20 -8.32 12.91
CA MET A 1 5.98 -7.17 12.00
C MET A 1 4.72 -6.40 12.39
N ILE A 2 3.50 -6.86 12.11
CA ILE A 2 2.27 -6.22 12.60
C ILE A 2 1.48 -7.20 13.47
N THR A 3 0.97 -6.70 14.61
CA THR A 3 0.12 -7.46 15.53
C THR A 3 -1.13 -6.65 15.82
N ILE A 4 -2.28 -7.26 15.65
CA ILE A 4 -3.60 -6.69 15.90
C ILE A 4 -4.26 -7.54 16.99
N LYS A 5 -4.76 -6.90 18.07
CA LYS A 5 -5.38 -7.59 19.21
C LYS A 5 -6.76 -7.03 19.49
N ASN A 6 -7.75 -7.87 19.45
CA ASN A 6 -9.14 -7.57 19.76
C ASN A 6 -9.63 -6.25 19.12
N LEU A 7 -9.25 -6.00 17.85
CA LEU A 7 -9.53 -4.75 17.19
C LEU A 7 -11.03 -4.59 16.90
N GLU A 8 -11.59 -3.55 17.44
CA GLU A 8 -12.96 -3.12 17.18
C GLU A 8 -12.91 -1.74 16.48
N ALA A 9 -13.68 -1.58 15.42
CA ALA A 9 -13.74 -0.30 14.71
C ALA A 9 -15.09 -0.05 14.08
N SER A 10 -15.46 1.24 14.03
CA SER A 10 -16.72 1.73 13.51
C SER A 10 -16.53 2.79 12.43
N ILE A 11 -17.61 3.05 11.70
CA ILE A 11 -17.80 4.17 10.79
C ILE A 11 -19.25 4.64 10.91
N ASP A 12 -19.48 5.94 11.04
CA ASP A 12 -20.81 6.53 11.22
C ASP A 12 -21.63 5.82 12.34
N ASP A 13 -21.02 5.65 13.51
CA ASP A 13 -21.59 4.97 14.68
C ASP A 13 -21.94 3.48 14.45
N LYS A 14 -21.52 2.90 13.35
CA LYS A 14 -21.77 1.49 13.02
C LYS A 14 -20.52 0.65 13.18
N THR A 15 -20.49 -0.23 14.17
CA THR A 15 -19.38 -1.18 14.36
C THR A 15 -19.27 -2.15 13.19
N ILE A 16 -18.12 -2.19 12.55
CA ILE A 16 -17.79 -3.06 11.43
C ILE A 16 -16.81 -4.16 11.85
N LEU A 17 -15.70 -3.80 12.52
CA LEU A 17 -14.77 -4.78 13.08
C LEU A 17 -15.17 -5.08 14.51
N LYS A 18 -15.19 -6.38 14.86
CA LYS A 18 -15.77 -6.88 16.11
C LYS A 18 -14.81 -7.84 16.80
N GLY A 19 -13.66 -7.32 17.24
CA GLY A 19 -12.67 -8.11 17.92
C GLY A 19 -11.81 -8.95 16.96
N ILE A 20 -11.02 -8.29 16.10
CA ILE A 20 -10.13 -8.95 15.16
C ILE A 20 -8.77 -9.17 15.83
N ASP A 21 -8.31 -10.42 15.79
CA ASP A 21 -6.94 -10.81 16.15
C ASP A 21 -6.19 -11.25 14.90
N MET A 22 -5.00 -10.69 14.66
CA MET A 22 -4.16 -11.04 13.52
C MET A 22 -2.70 -10.75 13.81
N GLU A 23 -1.82 -11.61 13.35
CA GLU A 23 -0.38 -11.41 13.38
C GLU A 23 0.21 -11.69 11.99
N ILE A 24 1.08 -10.81 11.51
CA ILE A 24 1.84 -10.98 10.28
C ILE A 24 3.31 -10.75 10.60
N SER A 25 4.13 -11.77 10.44
CA SER A 25 5.59 -11.69 10.65
C SER A 25 6.28 -11.04 9.46
N ALA A 26 7.54 -10.60 9.64
CA ALA A 26 8.36 -10.16 8.53
C ALA A 26 8.55 -11.31 7.52
N GLY A 27 8.54 -10.97 6.23
CA GLY A 27 8.65 -11.95 5.14
C GLY A 27 7.35 -12.67 4.76
N GLU A 28 6.27 -12.48 5.52
CA GLU A 28 5.01 -13.18 5.27
C GLU A 28 4.12 -12.49 4.23
N VAL A 29 3.38 -13.31 3.48
CA VAL A 29 2.25 -12.88 2.66
C VAL A 29 0.97 -13.45 3.26
N HIS A 30 0.17 -12.57 3.84
CA HIS A 30 -1.15 -12.92 4.35
C HIS A 30 -2.24 -12.59 3.33
N VAL A 31 -3.24 -13.46 3.22
CA VAL A 31 -4.37 -13.26 2.31
C VAL A 31 -5.68 -13.30 3.07
N ILE A 32 -6.44 -12.24 2.96
CA ILE A 32 -7.81 -12.17 3.51
C ILE A 32 -8.80 -12.31 2.36
N MET A 33 -9.63 -13.33 2.45
CA MET A 33 -10.74 -13.56 1.53
C MET A 33 -12.07 -13.57 2.30
N GLY A 34 -13.14 -13.18 1.65
CA GLY A 34 -14.46 -13.19 2.26
C GLY A 34 -15.50 -12.46 1.43
N ARG A 35 -16.77 -12.57 1.85
CA ARG A 35 -17.91 -11.94 1.15
C ARG A 35 -17.81 -10.41 1.18
N ASN A 36 -18.46 -9.75 0.22
CA ASN A 36 -18.61 -8.29 0.25
C ASN A 36 -19.33 -7.86 1.54
N GLY A 37 -18.86 -6.75 2.13
CA GLY A 37 -19.40 -6.23 3.38
C GLY A 37 -18.92 -6.96 4.65
N SER A 38 -17.93 -7.86 4.58
CA SER A 38 -17.39 -8.55 5.78
C SER A 38 -16.34 -7.72 6.55
N GLY A 39 -16.05 -6.48 6.15
CA GLY A 39 -15.14 -5.60 6.87
C GLY A 39 -13.67 -5.62 6.36
N LYS A 40 -13.37 -6.31 5.24
CA LYS A 40 -11.98 -6.43 4.73
C LYS A 40 -11.35 -5.09 4.40
N SER A 41 -12.02 -4.27 3.60
CA SER A 41 -11.53 -2.92 3.25
C SER A 41 -11.53 -1.99 4.46
N THR A 42 -12.46 -2.19 5.41
CA THR A 42 -12.44 -1.50 6.70
C THR A 42 -11.14 -1.81 7.44
N LEU A 43 -10.76 -3.08 7.54
CA LEU A 43 -9.50 -3.48 8.18
C LEU A 43 -8.28 -2.84 7.49
N ALA A 44 -8.23 -2.85 6.14
CA ALA A 44 -7.16 -2.19 5.39
C ALA A 44 -7.05 -0.69 5.72
N ASN A 45 -8.20 0.01 5.73
CA ASN A 45 -8.26 1.44 6.02
C ASN A 45 -7.90 1.76 7.48
N VAL A 46 -8.37 0.95 8.44
CA VAL A 46 -8.02 1.09 9.86
C VAL A 46 -6.52 0.86 10.08
N ILE A 47 -5.91 -0.15 9.44
CA ILE A 47 -4.45 -0.36 9.49
C ILE A 47 -3.70 0.85 8.93
N ALA A 48 -4.18 1.43 7.84
CA ALA A 48 -3.57 2.62 7.23
C ALA A 48 -3.79 3.91 8.04
N GLY A 49 -4.71 3.93 9.01
CA GLY A 49 -5.01 5.11 9.83
C GLY A 49 -5.98 6.10 9.18
N ASN A 50 -6.90 5.60 8.35
CA ASN A 50 -7.91 6.46 7.72
C ASN A 50 -8.89 6.98 8.79
N GLU A 51 -8.91 8.30 8.97
CA GLU A 51 -9.66 9.03 10.00
C GLU A 51 -11.19 8.91 9.88
N ALA A 52 -11.70 8.39 8.75
CA ALA A 52 -13.12 8.09 8.62
C ALA A 52 -13.57 6.91 9.50
N TYR A 53 -12.63 6.14 10.02
CA TYR A 53 -12.89 4.98 10.89
C TYR A 53 -12.40 5.26 12.31
N GLU A 54 -13.24 4.99 13.30
CA GLU A 54 -12.90 5.11 14.71
C GLU A 54 -12.49 3.74 15.27
N VAL A 55 -11.41 3.69 16.01
CA VAL A 55 -10.99 2.49 16.75
C VAL A 55 -11.68 2.50 18.10
N ASP A 56 -12.68 1.61 18.28
CA ASP A 56 -13.50 1.53 19.48
C ASP A 56 -12.82 0.71 20.58
N GLY A 57 -11.89 -0.17 20.21
CA GLY A 57 -11.18 -1.02 21.16
C GLY A 57 -10.08 -1.85 20.50
N GLY A 58 -9.29 -2.49 21.35
CA GLY A 58 -8.14 -3.28 20.91
C GLY A 58 -6.90 -2.43 20.60
N SER A 59 -5.96 -3.02 19.88
CA SER A 59 -4.71 -2.32 19.53
C SER A 59 -4.09 -2.82 18.22
N ILE A 60 -3.33 -1.95 17.58
CA ILE A 60 -2.49 -2.26 16.43
C ILE A 60 -1.05 -1.88 16.78
N SER A 61 -0.13 -2.83 16.70
CA SER A 61 1.30 -2.56 16.88
C SER A 61 2.11 -3.00 15.68
N MET A 62 3.16 -2.25 15.36
CA MET A 62 4.11 -2.54 14.30
C MET A 62 5.52 -2.52 14.87
N ASN A 63 6.25 -3.65 14.77
CA ASN A 63 7.58 -3.80 15.37
C ASN A 63 7.63 -3.33 16.83
N ASP A 64 6.67 -3.81 17.65
CA ASP A 64 6.51 -3.46 19.08
C ASP A 64 6.13 -1.99 19.37
N THR A 65 5.96 -1.16 18.35
CA THR A 65 5.45 0.20 18.50
C THR A 65 3.93 0.20 18.35
N ASP A 66 3.21 0.72 19.35
CA ASP A 66 1.77 0.93 19.24
C ASP A 66 1.48 2.06 18.23
N ILE A 67 0.69 1.75 17.22
CA ILE A 67 0.31 2.68 16.15
C ILE A 67 -1.18 2.99 16.17
N THR A 68 -1.92 2.52 17.17
CA THR A 68 -3.39 2.61 17.22
C THR A 68 -3.91 4.03 17.04
N GLU A 69 -3.27 4.99 17.73
CA GLU A 69 -3.64 6.41 17.70
C GLU A 69 -2.74 7.26 16.76
N MET A 70 -1.86 6.61 15.99
CA MET A 70 -1.00 7.36 15.07
C MET A 70 -1.79 7.87 13.85
N SER A 71 -1.48 9.10 13.43
CA SER A 71 -2.02 9.67 12.20
C SER A 71 -1.60 8.86 10.96
N ILE A 72 -2.34 9.00 9.87
CA ILE A 72 -2.06 8.33 8.59
C ILE A 72 -0.63 8.62 8.09
N GLU A 73 -0.15 9.87 8.26
CA GLU A 73 1.20 10.27 7.86
C GLU A 73 2.27 9.54 8.68
N ASN A 74 2.08 9.45 10.00
CA ASN A 74 3.02 8.78 10.88
C ASN A 74 3.05 7.27 10.62
N ARG A 75 1.90 6.63 10.38
CA ARG A 75 1.85 5.22 9.98
C ARG A 75 2.53 4.98 8.64
N ALA A 76 2.35 5.89 7.67
CA ALA A 76 3.08 5.81 6.41
C ALA A 76 4.60 5.90 6.64
N LEU A 77 5.08 6.84 7.47
CA LEU A 77 6.50 6.99 7.80
C LEU A 77 7.06 5.76 8.54
N GLU A 78 6.27 5.10 9.39
CA GLU A 78 6.62 3.83 10.02
C GLU A 78 6.76 2.68 9.00
N GLY A 79 6.22 2.86 7.79
CA GLY A 79 6.38 1.95 6.66
C GLY A 79 5.12 1.15 6.32
N ILE A 80 3.92 1.68 6.60
CA ILE A 80 2.66 1.12 6.10
C ILE A 80 2.31 1.78 4.78
N PHE A 81 1.98 0.98 3.78
CA PHE A 81 1.57 1.43 2.45
C PHE A 81 0.26 0.74 2.05
N LEU A 82 -0.73 1.54 1.67
CA LEU A 82 -2.03 1.05 1.20
C LEU A 82 -2.17 1.25 -0.31
N CYS A 83 -2.33 0.15 -1.05
CA CYS A 83 -2.85 0.17 -2.41
C CYS A 83 -4.38 0.22 -2.33
N PHE A 84 -4.96 1.31 -2.77
CA PHE A 84 -6.40 1.55 -2.69
C PHE A 84 -7.20 0.70 -3.68
N GLN A 85 -8.40 0.29 -3.32
CA GLN A 85 -9.35 -0.30 -4.27
C GLN A 85 -9.58 0.64 -5.48
N TYR A 86 -9.75 1.94 -5.22
CA TYR A 86 -9.94 2.99 -6.23
C TYR A 86 -8.87 4.08 -6.06
N PRO A 87 -7.73 3.99 -6.77
CA PRO A 87 -6.67 4.98 -6.65
C PRO A 87 -7.12 6.39 -7.08
N VAL A 88 -6.88 7.36 -6.20
CA VAL A 88 -7.29 8.76 -6.41
C VAL A 88 -6.38 9.43 -7.45
N ALA A 89 -6.96 10.26 -8.31
CA ALA A 89 -6.19 11.13 -9.21
C ALA A 89 -5.84 12.45 -8.50
N ILE A 90 -4.61 12.93 -8.72
CA ILE A 90 -4.15 14.22 -8.20
C ILE A 90 -3.69 15.07 -9.39
N PRO A 91 -4.63 15.80 -10.04
CA PRO A 91 -4.29 16.62 -11.21
C PRO A 91 -3.25 17.68 -10.86
N GLY A 92 -2.30 17.90 -11.76
CA GLY A 92 -1.25 18.91 -11.61
C GLY A 92 -0.06 18.48 -10.74
N VAL A 93 -0.15 17.36 -10.01
CA VAL A 93 0.97 16.81 -9.23
C VAL A 93 1.68 15.73 -10.06
N GLY A 94 2.88 16.05 -10.55
CA GLY A 94 3.68 15.12 -11.36
C GLY A 94 4.17 13.91 -10.55
N MET A 95 4.10 12.72 -11.15
CA MET A 95 4.49 11.45 -10.53
C MET A 95 5.92 11.47 -9.98
N ALA A 96 6.88 11.95 -10.77
CA ALA A 96 8.29 12.01 -10.33
C ALA A 96 8.48 12.91 -9.09
N TYR A 97 7.81 14.05 -9.06
CA TYR A 97 7.87 14.96 -7.91
C TYR A 97 7.28 14.32 -6.66
N PHE A 98 6.09 13.75 -6.80
CA PHE A 98 5.40 13.08 -5.69
C PHE A 98 6.23 11.93 -5.11
N LEU A 99 6.70 11.01 -5.96
CA LEU A 99 7.48 9.85 -5.53
C LEU A 99 8.78 10.25 -4.83
N ARG A 100 9.50 11.24 -5.37
CA ARG A 100 10.72 11.74 -4.73
C ARG A 100 10.43 12.39 -3.39
N SER A 101 9.36 13.18 -3.30
CA SER A 101 8.98 13.82 -2.04
C SER A 101 8.60 12.79 -0.98
N ALA A 102 7.78 11.79 -1.33
CA ALA A 102 7.42 10.70 -0.43
C ALA A 102 8.65 9.90 0.01
N LEU A 103 9.52 9.48 -0.93
CA LEU A 103 10.75 8.75 -0.61
C LEU A 103 11.65 9.54 0.33
N ASN A 104 11.84 10.85 0.08
CA ASN A 104 12.68 11.69 0.93
C ASN A 104 12.07 11.92 2.31
N ALA A 105 10.74 11.98 2.43
CA ALA A 105 10.08 12.01 3.73
C ALA A 105 10.40 10.74 4.55
N HIS A 106 10.31 9.55 3.93
CA HIS A 106 10.69 8.28 4.57
C HIS A 106 12.19 8.25 4.94
N ARG A 107 13.08 8.67 4.03
CA ARG A 107 14.52 8.73 4.29
C ARG A 107 14.85 9.64 5.48
N LYS A 108 14.25 10.83 5.51
CA LYS A 108 14.40 11.77 6.63
C LYS A 108 13.92 11.19 7.95
N HIS A 109 12.76 10.52 7.96
CA HIS A 109 12.25 9.83 9.15
C HIS A 109 13.23 8.75 9.65
N GLN A 110 13.91 8.06 8.73
CA GLN A 110 14.94 7.05 9.02
C GLN A 110 16.32 7.66 9.36
N GLY A 111 16.47 8.98 9.44
CA GLY A 111 17.75 9.66 9.68
C GLY A 111 18.74 9.56 8.51
N LYS A 112 18.25 9.32 7.28
CA LYS A 112 19.06 9.25 6.06
C LYS A 112 19.01 10.56 5.30
N ASP A 113 20.08 10.87 4.56
CA ASP A 113 20.12 12.01 3.65
C ASP A 113 19.08 11.92 2.55
N GLU A 114 18.58 13.07 2.08
CA GLU A 114 17.68 13.13 0.95
C GLU A 114 18.36 12.65 -0.34
N MET A 115 17.62 11.91 -1.15
CA MET A 115 18.05 11.49 -2.48
C MET A 115 17.93 12.68 -3.46
N ASP A 116 18.97 12.96 -4.20
CA ASP A 116 18.94 14.01 -5.22
C ASP A 116 18.05 13.63 -6.42
N ALA A 117 17.77 14.61 -7.28
CA ALA A 117 16.84 14.41 -8.39
C ALA A 117 17.36 13.44 -9.46
N LEU A 118 18.67 13.41 -9.70
CA LEU A 118 19.27 12.56 -10.72
C LEU A 118 19.33 11.11 -10.26
N GLU A 119 19.77 10.90 -9.02
CA GLU A 119 19.78 9.58 -8.38
C GLU A 119 18.36 8.98 -8.32
N PHE A 120 17.38 9.79 -7.88
CA PHE A 120 15.99 9.39 -7.87
C PHE A 120 15.48 8.97 -9.25
N LEU A 121 15.72 9.79 -10.28
CA LEU A 121 15.26 9.49 -11.64
C LEU A 121 15.88 8.21 -12.19
N ASN A 122 17.15 7.95 -11.93
CA ASN A 122 17.81 6.70 -12.34
C ASN A 122 17.18 5.49 -11.66
N ASN A 123 16.92 5.58 -10.35
CA ASN A 123 16.29 4.50 -9.59
C ASN A 123 14.85 4.26 -10.05
N ALA A 124 14.05 5.32 -10.24
CA ALA A 124 12.67 5.21 -10.69
C ALA A 124 12.56 4.61 -12.10
N LYS A 125 13.48 4.96 -13.02
CA LYS A 125 13.55 4.38 -14.37
C LYS A 125 13.91 2.89 -14.34
N ALA A 126 14.79 2.48 -13.44
CA ALA A 126 15.12 1.07 -13.26
C ALA A 126 13.85 0.29 -12.84
N VAL A 127 13.07 0.81 -11.88
CA VAL A 127 11.80 0.20 -11.46
C VAL A 127 10.79 0.14 -12.61
N LEU A 128 10.64 1.23 -13.40
CA LEU A 128 9.77 1.25 -14.58
C LEU A 128 10.15 0.16 -15.58
N SER A 129 11.44 0.08 -15.93
CA SER A 129 11.96 -0.92 -16.88
C SER A 129 11.66 -2.34 -16.42
N GLU A 130 11.82 -2.63 -15.13
CA GLU A 130 11.52 -3.94 -14.54
C GLU A 130 10.03 -4.28 -14.58
N LEU A 131 9.15 -3.29 -14.42
CA LEU A 131 7.70 -3.46 -14.55
C LEU A 131 7.24 -3.49 -16.01
N GLY A 132 8.13 -3.19 -16.98
CA GLY A 132 7.78 -3.05 -18.40
C GLY A 132 6.92 -1.82 -18.65
N LEU A 133 7.14 -0.74 -17.89
CA LEU A 133 6.45 0.54 -18.02
C LEU A 133 7.31 1.56 -18.73
N ASP A 134 6.67 2.48 -19.44
CA ASP A 134 7.35 3.56 -20.17
C ASP A 134 7.69 4.75 -19.26
N ASP A 135 8.79 5.42 -19.55
CA ASP A 135 9.27 6.60 -18.80
C ASP A 135 8.24 7.74 -18.75
N SER A 136 7.25 7.76 -19.64
CA SER A 136 6.17 8.76 -19.63
C SER A 136 5.32 8.72 -18.34
N PHE A 137 5.29 7.59 -17.64
CA PHE A 137 4.62 7.49 -16.34
C PHE A 137 5.15 8.52 -15.34
N LEU A 138 6.46 8.78 -15.32
CA LEU A 138 7.06 9.78 -14.42
C LEU A 138 6.71 11.23 -14.77
N LYS A 139 6.29 11.47 -16.01
CA LYS A 139 5.99 12.83 -16.51
C LYS A 139 4.52 13.20 -16.35
N ARG A 140 3.64 12.21 -16.14
CA ARG A 140 2.19 12.42 -16.00
C ARG A 140 1.83 12.81 -14.58
N SER A 141 0.69 13.47 -14.41
CA SER A 141 0.10 13.70 -13.08
C SER A 141 -0.38 12.36 -12.49
N ILE A 142 -0.36 12.26 -11.15
CA ILE A 142 -0.73 11.02 -10.45
C ILE A 142 -2.15 10.62 -10.83
N ASN A 143 -2.26 9.45 -11.47
CA ASN A 143 -3.52 8.79 -11.83
C ASN A 143 -4.49 9.63 -12.68
N ASP A 144 -4.08 10.83 -13.12
CA ASP A 144 -4.90 11.73 -13.94
C ASP A 144 -4.97 11.23 -15.39
N GLY A 145 -6.18 10.93 -15.86
CA GLY A 145 -6.41 10.34 -17.17
C GLY A 145 -5.87 8.92 -17.33
N PHE A 146 -5.53 8.21 -16.22
CA PHE A 146 -5.09 6.82 -16.26
C PHE A 146 -6.29 5.88 -16.39
N SER A 147 -6.15 4.83 -17.19
CA SER A 147 -7.05 3.68 -17.16
C SER A 147 -6.97 2.94 -15.81
N GLY A 148 -7.94 2.09 -15.51
CA GLY A 148 -7.90 1.28 -14.28
C GLY A 148 -6.61 0.47 -14.13
N GLY A 149 -6.16 -0.18 -15.21
CA GLY A 149 -4.91 -0.94 -15.23
C GLY A 149 -3.68 -0.05 -15.03
N GLU A 150 -3.62 1.14 -15.67
CA GLU A 150 -2.53 2.09 -15.46
C GLU A 150 -2.47 2.61 -14.01
N LYS A 151 -3.63 2.86 -13.38
CA LYS A 151 -3.70 3.26 -11.97
C LYS A 151 -3.08 2.21 -11.04
N LYS A 152 -3.40 0.93 -11.27
CA LYS A 152 -2.83 -0.17 -10.47
C LYS A 152 -1.33 -0.35 -10.72
N LYS A 153 -0.88 -0.23 -11.97
CA LYS A 153 0.55 -0.21 -12.29
C LYS A 153 1.27 0.97 -11.64
N SER A 154 0.62 2.14 -11.56
CA SER A 154 1.11 3.32 -10.84
C SER A 154 1.28 3.05 -9.34
N GLU A 155 0.33 2.37 -8.69
CA GLU A 155 0.46 1.97 -7.28
C GLU A 155 1.63 1.02 -7.05
N ILE A 156 1.84 0.06 -7.96
CA ILE A 156 3.00 -0.85 -7.88
C ILE A 156 4.32 -0.10 -8.08
N LEU A 157 4.38 0.88 -8.98
CA LEU A 157 5.54 1.76 -9.11
C LEU A 157 5.82 2.52 -7.80
N GLN A 158 4.77 3.06 -7.15
CA GLN A 158 4.88 3.72 -5.86
C GLN A 158 5.38 2.76 -4.79
N LEU A 159 4.79 1.58 -4.68
CA LEU A 159 5.19 0.52 -3.74
C LEU A 159 6.69 0.18 -3.85
N LEU A 160 7.17 -0.09 -5.05
CA LEU A 160 8.56 -0.46 -5.28
C LEU A 160 9.54 0.70 -5.09
N THR A 161 9.09 1.94 -5.35
CA THR A 161 9.93 3.13 -5.18
C THR A 161 10.08 3.50 -3.70
N ILE A 162 8.98 3.45 -2.94
CA ILE A 162 8.97 3.79 -1.50
C ILE A 162 9.56 2.65 -0.68
N ASN A 163 9.34 1.40 -1.09
CA ASN A 163 9.78 0.18 -0.42
C ASN A 163 9.41 0.16 1.08
N PRO A 164 8.11 0.18 1.41
CA PRO A 164 7.63 0.18 2.80
C PRO A 164 7.92 -1.15 3.50
N LYS A 165 7.61 -1.24 4.81
CA LYS A 165 7.72 -2.49 5.57
C LYS A 165 6.49 -3.39 5.37
N LEU A 166 5.29 -2.80 5.35
CA LEU A 166 4.02 -3.51 5.13
C LEU A 166 3.28 -2.91 3.95
N ALA A 167 2.99 -3.73 2.95
CA ALA A 167 2.09 -3.38 1.85
C ALA A 167 0.71 -4.01 2.11
N VAL A 168 -0.33 -3.18 2.17
CA VAL A 168 -1.73 -3.61 2.21
C VAL A 168 -2.34 -3.42 0.84
N LEU A 169 -2.74 -4.50 0.18
CA LEU A 169 -3.30 -4.51 -1.17
C LEU A 169 -4.81 -4.75 -1.09
N ASP A 170 -5.62 -3.69 -1.19
CA ASP A 170 -7.07 -3.79 -1.12
C ASP A 170 -7.67 -3.95 -2.52
N GLU A 171 -8.12 -5.18 -2.83
CA GLU A 171 -8.73 -5.56 -4.11
C GLU A 171 -7.95 -5.06 -5.34
N THR A 172 -6.62 -5.10 -5.26
CA THR A 172 -5.72 -4.57 -6.31
C THR A 172 -5.83 -5.35 -7.63
N ASP A 173 -6.38 -6.54 -7.60
CA ASP A 173 -6.63 -7.42 -8.75
C ASP A 173 -8.02 -7.23 -9.39
N SER A 174 -8.90 -6.41 -8.80
CA SER A 174 -10.25 -6.21 -9.29
C SER A 174 -10.27 -5.42 -10.61
N GLY A 175 -11.03 -5.93 -11.59
CA GLY A 175 -11.24 -5.25 -12.88
C GLY A 175 -10.01 -5.17 -13.79
N LEU A 176 -8.92 -5.87 -13.47
CA LEU A 176 -7.71 -5.90 -14.30
C LEU A 176 -7.81 -6.89 -15.47
N ASP A 177 -7.25 -6.49 -16.60
CA ASP A 177 -6.89 -7.42 -17.66
C ASP A 177 -5.70 -8.30 -17.25
N VAL A 178 -5.40 -9.31 -18.04
CA VAL A 178 -4.34 -10.30 -17.75
C VAL A 178 -2.96 -9.65 -17.66
N ASP A 179 -2.67 -8.65 -18.50
CA ASP A 179 -1.35 -8.02 -18.55
C ASP A 179 -1.13 -7.07 -17.36
N ALA A 180 -2.15 -6.30 -16.98
CA ALA A 180 -2.10 -5.49 -15.77
C ALA A 180 -1.96 -6.38 -14.52
N LEU A 181 -2.71 -7.49 -14.44
CA LEU A 181 -2.62 -8.43 -13.33
C LEU A 181 -1.21 -9.04 -13.22
N ARG A 182 -0.60 -9.44 -14.35
CA ARG A 182 0.79 -9.95 -14.37
C ARG A 182 1.79 -8.90 -13.88
N THR A 183 1.62 -7.64 -14.28
CA THR A 183 2.49 -6.55 -13.83
C THR A 183 2.36 -6.33 -12.33
N VAL A 184 1.14 -6.32 -11.78
CA VAL A 184 0.88 -6.23 -10.35
C VAL A 184 1.54 -7.40 -9.61
N ALA A 185 1.28 -8.63 -10.04
CA ALA A 185 1.86 -9.83 -9.42
C ALA A 185 3.40 -9.82 -9.44
N LYS A 186 4.00 -9.44 -10.58
CA LYS A 186 5.45 -9.29 -10.69
C LYS A 186 6.00 -8.26 -9.72
N GLY A 187 5.30 -7.12 -9.56
CA GLY A 187 5.70 -6.07 -8.63
C GLY A 187 5.62 -6.53 -7.18
N VAL A 188 4.53 -7.22 -6.79
CA VAL A 188 4.36 -7.79 -5.45
C VAL A 188 5.43 -8.84 -5.15
N ASN A 189 5.72 -9.75 -6.08
CA ASN A 189 6.76 -10.77 -5.92
C ASN A 189 8.16 -10.15 -5.81
N LYS A 190 8.41 -9.02 -6.50
CA LYS A 190 9.65 -8.27 -6.36
C LYS A 190 9.76 -7.53 -5.03
N PHE A 191 8.66 -6.96 -4.57
CA PHE A 191 8.61 -6.26 -3.28
C PHE A 191 8.89 -7.21 -2.11
N LYS A 192 8.34 -8.43 -2.17
CA LYS A 192 8.43 -9.43 -1.11
C LYS A 192 9.89 -9.84 -0.86
N ASN A 193 10.34 -9.70 0.39
CA ASN A 193 11.62 -10.17 0.89
C ASN A 193 11.52 -10.54 2.39
N GLU A 194 12.63 -10.86 3.05
CA GLU A 194 12.64 -11.28 4.46
C GLU A 194 12.29 -10.13 5.45
N ASP A 195 12.43 -8.87 5.02
CA ASP A 195 12.27 -7.69 5.89
C ASP A 195 10.90 -7.03 5.77
N ASN A 196 10.13 -7.33 4.72
CA ASN A 196 8.82 -6.72 4.50
C ASN A 196 7.72 -7.77 4.36
N SER A 197 6.48 -7.33 4.49
CA SER A 197 5.30 -8.21 4.48
C SER A 197 4.21 -7.66 3.59
N VAL A 198 3.32 -8.54 3.15
CA VAL A 198 2.19 -8.18 2.29
C VAL A 198 0.91 -8.71 2.90
N LEU A 199 -0.07 -7.84 3.04
CA LEU A 199 -1.46 -8.19 3.33
C LEU A 199 -2.28 -8.00 2.05
N ILE A 200 -2.78 -9.10 1.49
CA ILE A 200 -3.61 -9.08 0.28
C ILE A 200 -5.07 -9.28 0.68
N ILE A 201 -5.92 -8.35 0.30
CA ILE A 201 -7.37 -8.48 0.38
C ILE A 201 -7.90 -8.67 -1.03
N THR A 202 -8.53 -9.81 -1.29
CA THR A 202 -9.07 -10.13 -2.60
C THR A 202 -10.31 -11.03 -2.53
N HIS A 203 -11.11 -10.97 -3.57
CA HIS A 203 -12.21 -11.91 -3.83
C HIS A 203 -11.81 -13.01 -4.81
N TYR A 204 -10.67 -12.87 -5.47
CA TYR A 204 -10.25 -13.74 -6.58
C TYR A 204 -8.93 -14.42 -6.28
N GLN A 205 -8.85 -15.70 -6.62
CA GLN A 205 -7.58 -16.44 -6.53
C GLN A 205 -6.57 -16.07 -7.62
N ARG A 206 -6.94 -15.21 -8.58
CA ARG A 206 -6.11 -14.91 -9.76
C ARG A 206 -4.73 -14.38 -9.41
N LEU A 207 -4.65 -13.44 -8.45
CA LEU A 207 -3.37 -12.87 -8.03
C LEU A 207 -2.48 -13.91 -7.35
N LEU A 208 -3.09 -14.86 -6.64
CA LEU A 208 -2.37 -15.90 -5.88
C LEU A 208 -1.77 -16.99 -6.77
N ASN A 209 -2.14 -17.05 -8.05
CA ASN A 209 -1.61 -18.02 -9.00
C ASN A 209 -0.27 -17.56 -9.63
N TYR A 210 0.21 -16.37 -9.33
CA TYR A 210 1.47 -15.80 -9.79
C TYR A 210 2.48 -15.69 -8.66
#